data_fbb6faf9e06ec6a8d22e6ad9d238e5ac
#
_entry.id   fbb6faf9e06ec6a8d22e6ad9d238e5ac
#
_cell.length_a   1.000
_cell.length_b   1.000
_cell.length_c   1.000
_cell.angle_alpha   90.00
_cell.angle_beta   90.00
_cell.angle_gamma   90.00
#
_symmetry.space_group_name_H-M   'P 1'
#
loop_
_entity.id
_entity.type
_entity.pdbx_description
1 polymer ?
#
loop_
_entity_poly.entity_id
_entity_poly.type
_entity_poly.pdbx_seq_one_letter_code
_entity_poly.pdbx_strand_id
1 'polypeptide(L)'
;MDTSSLNSTVFVPPFSQSHTSANSIPAGLIYSTVGVHPCSVKLFDSHPSGPETYLSSLHTLAQEGASSGYVTAFGEIGLDYDRLYHASKEDQKKYFALQLDLAEEIGLPLFLHSRAAAADFEDMLFPRLPRLNGGLVHSFTGTVDEMRRLVSAGLYVSVNGCSLKTEENLEVVRQIPLERLMLETDVHPLSLPPPPSTEGS
;
A
#
# COMPACT_ATOMS: atom_id res chain seq x y z
N MET A 1 6.51 -9.58 -22.04
CA MET A 1 5.66 -8.52 -21.45
C MET A 1 6.52 -7.84 -20.40
N ASP A 2 6.68 -6.54 -20.51
CA ASP A 2 7.52 -5.79 -19.59
C ASP A 2 6.73 -5.55 -18.28
N THR A 3 7.08 -6.26 -17.23
CA THR A 3 6.45 -6.14 -15.90
C THR A 3 7.08 -5.02 -15.06
N SER A 4 8.00 -4.24 -15.63
CA SER A 4 8.81 -3.22 -14.95
C SER A 4 8.03 -1.97 -14.51
N SER A 5 6.76 -1.81 -14.92
CA SER A 5 5.94 -0.63 -14.61
C SER A 5 4.89 -0.85 -13.52
N LEU A 6 4.78 -2.06 -12.94
CA LEU A 6 3.87 -2.30 -11.83
C LEU A 6 4.58 -1.90 -10.53
N ASN A 7 4.05 -0.88 -9.85
CA ASN A 7 4.53 -0.49 -8.52
C ASN A 7 4.24 -1.62 -7.53
N SER A 8 5.19 -2.51 -7.32
CA SER A 8 5.15 -3.49 -6.26
C SER A 8 5.90 -2.94 -5.05
N THR A 9 5.21 -2.74 -3.94
CA THR A 9 5.84 -2.43 -2.66
C THR A 9 6.35 -3.73 -2.07
N VAL A 10 7.66 -3.84 -1.88
CA VAL A 10 8.28 -5.02 -1.25
C VAL A 10 8.37 -4.78 0.25
N PHE A 11 7.67 -5.58 1.02
CA PHE A 11 7.77 -5.58 2.48
C PHE A 11 8.85 -6.59 2.90
N VAL A 12 9.94 -6.10 3.51
CA VAL A 12 11.02 -6.94 4.05
C VAL A 12 10.88 -7.00 5.57
N PRO A 13 10.61 -8.17 6.16
CA PRO A 13 10.64 -8.29 7.60
C PRO A 13 12.08 -8.10 8.12
N PRO A 14 12.26 -7.43 9.28
CA PRO A 14 13.60 -7.17 9.82
C PRO A 14 14.15 -8.43 10.48
N PHE A 15 14.93 -9.26 9.76
CA PHE A 15 15.86 -10.17 10.45
C PHE A 15 17.00 -10.73 9.57
N SER A 16 18.21 -10.59 10.12
CA SER A 16 19.52 -11.22 9.85
C SER A 16 20.04 -11.16 8.42
N GLN A 17 20.95 -10.21 8.22
CA GLN A 17 21.97 -10.32 7.17
C GLN A 17 22.95 -11.45 7.54
N SER A 18 22.83 -12.58 6.87
CA SER A 18 23.97 -13.46 6.67
C SER A 18 24.45 -13.27 5.23
N HIS A 19 25.64 -12.70 5.08
CA HIS A 19 26.30 -12.57 3.79
C HIS A 19 26.60 -13.95 3.20
N THR A 20 25.80 -14.39 2.26
CA THR A 20 26.19 -15.46 1.34
C THR A 20 25.79 -15.05 -0.07
N SER A 21 26.74 -15.24 -0.98
CA SER A 21 26.79 -14.90 -2.40
C SER A 21 25.46 -14.79 -3.14
N ALA A 22 25.44 -13.76 -3.96
CA ALA A 22 24.47 -13.38 -5.00
C ALA A 22 23.42 -14.43 -5.40
N ASN A 23 22.15 -13.98 -5.42
CA ASN A 23 21.03 -14.35 -6.27
C ASN A 23 19.99 -15.36 -5.79
N SER A 24 19.88 -15.71 -4.52
CA SER A 24 18.64 -16.34 -4.07
C SER A 24 18.28 -15.88 -2.66
N ILE A 25 17.26 -15.01 -2.57
CA ILE A 25 16.60 -14.71 -1.30
C ILE A 25 15.88 -16.00 -0.89
N PRO A 26 16.12 -16.54 0.33
CA PRO A 26 15.42 -17.74 0.77
C PRO A 26 13.89 -17.51 0.70
N ALA A 27 13.15 -18.49 0.17
CA ALA A 27 11.71 -18.46 0.15
C ALA A 27 11.16 -18.25 1.58
N GLY A 28 10.19 -17.32 1.73
CA GLY A 28 9.57 -17.00 3.01
C GLY A 28 10.23 -15.89 3.84
N LEU A 29 11.26 -15.19 3.32
CA LEU A 29 11.85 -14.02 3.98
C LEU A 29 11.38 -12.69 3.41
N ILE A 30 10.91 -12.66 2.18
CA ILE A 30 10.39 -11.46 1.53
C ILE A 30 9.02 -11.77 0.93
N TYR A 31 8.08 -10.89 1.21
CA TYR A 31 6.74 -10.90 0.64
C TYR A 31 6.48 -9.59 -0.05
N SER A 32 5.55 -9.60 -1.01
CA SER A 32 5.16 -8.42 -1.79
C SER A 32 3.70 -8.09 -1.57
N THR A 33 3.35 -6.87 -1.91
CA THR A 33 1.98 -6.45 -2.18
C THR A 33 1.82 -6.11 -3.65
N VAL A 34 0.63 -6.23 -4.21
CA VAL A 34 0.31 -5.90 -5.61
C VAL A 34 -0.89 -4.98 -5.63
N GLY A 35 -0.72 -3.80 -6.21
CA GLY A 35 -1.75 -2.78 -6.34
C GLY A 35 -1.21 -1.55 -7.08
N VAL A 36 -2.06 -0.55 -7.31
CA VAL A 36 -1.67 0.73 -7.92
C VAL A 36 -1.99 1.87 -6.98
N HIS A 37 -0.93 2.51 -6.50
CA HIS A 37 -0.97 3.66 -5.60
C HIS A 37 -1.79 4.82 -6.20
N PRO A 38 -2.56 5.59 -5.41
CA PRO A 38 -3.37 6.71 -5.92
C PRO A 38 -2.62 7.72 -6.78
N CYS A 39 -1.35 7.98 -6.50
CA CYS A 39 -0.51 8.86 -7.34
C CYS A 39 -0.14 8.26 -8.70
N SER A 40 -0.33 6.96 -8.89
CA SER A 40 0.06 6.24 -10.11
C SER A 40 -1.13 5.76 -10.95
N VAL A 41 -2.36 6.09 -10.57
CA VAL A 41 -3.57 5.56 -11.23
C VAL A 41 -3.70 5.96 -12.71
N LYS A 42 -3.02 7.00 -13.16
CA LYS A 42 -2.95 7.35 -14.59
C LYS A 42 -2.28 6.28 -15.46
N LEU A 43 -1.55 5.34 -14.85
CA LEU A 43 -1.00 4.19 -15.57
C LEU A 43 -2.11 3.34 -16.21
N PHE A 44 -3.30 3.28 -15.61
CA PHE A 44 -4.43 2.58 -16.22
C PHE A 44 -4.81 3.19 -17.58
N ASP A 45 -5.00 4.52 -17.63
CA ASP A 45 -5.40 5.22 -18.86
C ASP A 45 -4.26 5.30 -19.88
N SER A 46 -3.01 5.31 -19.43
CA SER A 46 -1.83 5.37 -20.32
C SER A 46 -1.38 4.01 -20.86
N HIS A 47 -1.98 2.91 -20.39
CA HIS A 47 -1.61 1.58 -20.88
C HIS A 47 -1.96 1.40 -22.37
N PRO A 48 -1.03 0.92 -23.24
CA PRO A 48 -1.25 0.84 -24.68
C PRO A 48 -2.49 0.05 -25.11
N SER A 49 -2.89 -0.95 -24.32
CA SER A 49 -4.07 -1.79 -24.56
C SER A 49 -5.29 -1.38 -23.70
N GLY A 50 -5.26 -0.19 -23.10
CA GLY A 50 -6.35 0.37 -22.30
C GLY A 50 -6.40 -0.10 -20.85
N PRO A 51 -7.22 0.59 -20.05
CA PRO A 51 -7.31 0.38 -18.59
C PRO A 51 -7.84 -1.01 -18.22
N GLU A 52 -8.73 -1.58 -18.98
CA GLU A 52 -9.30 -2.92 -18.73
C GLU A 52 -8.22 -4.01 -18.82
N THR A 53 -7.33 -3.90 -19.81
CA THR A 53 -6.21 -4.84 -19.96
C THR A 53 -5.22 -4.69 -18.80
N TYR A 54 -4.98 -3.47 -18.33
CA TYR A 54 -4.12 -3.23 -17.18
C TYR A 54 -4.72 -3.83 -15.90
N LEU A 55 -6.03 -3.61 -15.67
CA LEU A 55 -6.76 -4.22 -14.54
C LEU A 55 -6.71 -5.75 -14.57
N SER A 56 -6.94 -6.35 -15.74
CA SER A 56 -6.84 -7.80 -15.92
C SER A 56 -5.43 -8.33 -15.64
N SER A 57 -4.40 -7.60 -16.06
CA SER A 57 -3.00 -7.94 -15.77
C SER A 57 -2.68 -7.83 -14.29
N LEU A 58 -3.20 -6.79 -13.62
CA LEU A 58 -3.05 -6.59 -12.18
C LEU A 58 -3.71 -7.73 -11.39
N HIS A 59 -4.92 -8.13 -11.79
CA HIS A 59 -5.65 -9.25 -11.21
C HIS A 59 -4.86 -10.56 -11.34
N THR A 60 -4.41 -10.88 -12.56
CA THR A 60 -3.62 -12.09 -12.83
C THR A 60 -2.35 -12.12 -11.98
N LEU A 61 -1.61 -11.00 -11.92
CA LEU A 61 -0.38 -10.91 -11.13
C LEU A 61 -0.64 -11.13 -9.64
N ALA A 62 -1.73 -10.55 -9.11
CA ALA A 62 -2.09 -10.71 -7.70
C ALA A 62 -2.49 -12.16 -7.38
N GLN A 63 -3.27 -12.80 -8.24
CA GLN A 63 -3.69 -14.20 -8.06
C GLN A 63 -2.52 -15.20 -8.17
N GLU A 64 -1.66 -15.04 -9.17
CA GLU A 64 -0.45 -15.87 -9.33
C GLU A 64 0.51 -15.69 -8.15
N GLY A 65 0.71 -14.43 -7.72
CA GLY A 65 1.55 -14.11 -6.57
C GLY A 65 0.98 -14.66 -5.25
N ALA A 66 -0.33 -14.59 -5.05
CA ALA A 66 -1.00 -15.19 -3.89
C ALA A 66 -0.87 -16.73 -3.90
N SER A 67 -1.12 -17.35 -5.05
CA SER A 67 -1.04 -18.80 -5.22
C SER A 67 0.38 -19.33 -4.99
N SER A 68 1.39 -18.57 -5.35
CA SER A 68 2.80 -18.90 -5.12
C SER A 68 3.29 -18.55 -3.70
N GLY A 69 2.46 -17.86 -2.90
CA GLY A 69 2.77 -17.45 -1.52
C GLY A 69 3.72 -16.25 -1.42
N TYR A 70 4.02 -15.55 -2.52
CA TYR A 70 4.88 -14.37 -2.50
C TYR A 70 4.11 -13.06 -2.31
N VAL A 71 2.85 -12.98 -2.72
CA VAL A 71 1.97 -11.83 -2.52
C VAL A 71 1.04 -12.12 -1.34
N THR A 72 1.11 -11.28 -0.31
CA THR A 72 0.39 -11.49 0.96
C THR A 72 -0.68 -10.43 1.23
N ALA A 73 -0.70 -9.34 0.47
CA ALA A 73 -1.73 -8.32 0.54
C ALA A 73 -1.97 -7.68 -0.84
N PHE A 74 -3.19 -7.19 -1.06
CA PHE A 74 -3.54 -6.42 -2.24
C PHE A 74 -3.43 -4.92 -1.92
N GLY A 75 -2.53 -4.24 -2.58
CA GLY A 75 -2.18 -2.83 -2.37
C GLY A 75 -0.74 -2.54 -2.83
N GLU A 76 -0.33 -1.34 -2.70
CA GLU A 76 -0.92 -0.20 -2.02
C GLU A 76 -2.01 0.42 -2.90
N ILE A 77 -3.24 0.53 -2.38
CA ILE A 77 -4.39 1.15 -3.04
C ILE A 77 -5.04 2.17 -2.12
N GLY A 78 -5.78 3.14 -2.66
CA GLY A 78 -6.45 4.12 -1.80
C GLY A 78 -6.56 5.50 -2.43
N LEU A 79 -6.51 6.55 -1.58
CA LEU A 79 -6.68 7.94 -1.95
C LEU A 79 -5.59 8.83 -1.31
N ASP A 80 -5.05 9.78 -2.10
CA ASP A 80 -4.09 10.79 -1.66
C ASP A 80 -4.48 12.18 -2.21
N TYR A 81 -5.13 12.99 -1.40
CA TYR A 81 -5.57 14.31 -1.82
C TYR A 81 -4.54 15.42 -1.56
N ASP A 82 -3.42 15.09 -0.90
CA ASP A 82 -2.27 16.00 -0.80
C ASP A 82 -1.46 16.05 -2.10
N ARG A 83 -1.63 15.05 -2.98
CA ARG A 83 -0.84 14.87 -4.20
C ARG A 83 -1.68 14.87 -5.49
N LEU A 84 -2.68 15.75 -5.56
CA LEU A 84 -3.59 15.85 -6.72
C LEU A 84 -2.91 16.25 -8.04
N TYR A 85 -1.68 16.73 -7.98
CA TYR A 85 -0.88 17.00 -9.18
C TYR A 85 -0.46 15.72 -9.94
N HIS A 86 -0.52 14.55 -9.31
CA HIS A 86 -0.30 13.26 -9.97
C HIS A 86 -1.56 12.73 -10.65
N ALA A 87 -2.70 12.78 -9.95
CA ALA A 87 -3.98 12.31 -10.43
C ALA A 87 -5.13 13.09 -9.75
N SER A 88 -6.19 13.39 -10.49
CA SER A 88 -7.36 14.07 -9.95
C SER A 88 -8.09 13.23 -8.89
N LYS A 89 -8.95 13.85 -8.07
CA LYS A 89 -9.81 13.10 -7.13
C LYS A 89 -10.67 12.08 -7.86
N GLU A 90 -11.22 12.47 -9.00
CA GLU A 90 -12.09 11.66 -9.84
C GLU A 90 -11.35 10.41 -10.35
N ASP A 91 -10.12 10.59 -10.85
CA ASP A 91 -9.29 9.47 -11.32
C ASP A 91 -8.92 8.54 -10.17
N GLN A 92 -8.49 9.10 -9.03
CA GLN A 92 -8.16 8.30 -7.84
C GLN A 92 -9.36 7.49 -7.37
N LYS A 93 -10.55 8.11 -7.23
CA LYS A 93 -11.79 7.43 -6.81
C LYS A 93 -12.20 6.36 -7.82
N LYS A 94 -12.16 6.66 -9.13
CA LYS A 94 -12.47 5.70 -10.19
C LYS A 94 -11.64 4.43 -10.05
N TYR A 95 -10.33 4.57 -9.97
CA TYR A 95 -9.43 3.43 -9.93
C TYR A 95 -9.33 2.78 -8.56
N PHE A 96 -9.61 3.49 -7.47
CA PHE A 96 -9.77 2.89 -6.16
C PHE A 96 -11.00 1.97 -6.14
N ALA A 97 -12.15 2.40 -6.69
CA ALA A 97 -13.35 1.57 -6.79
C ALA A 97 -13.08 0.28 -7.58
N LEU A 98 -12.46 0.38 -8.76
CA LEU A 98 -12.13 -0.79 -9.59
C LEU A 98 -11.14 -1.74 -8.91
N GLN A 99 -10.17 -1.22 -8.17
CA GLN A 99 -9.25 -2.05 -7.39
C GLN A 99 -9.92 -2.69 -6.17
N LEU A 100 -10.91 -2.05 -5.56
CA LEU A 100 -11.72 -2.69 -4.52
C LEU A 100 -12.58 -3.83 -5.09
N ASP A 101 -13.10 -3.70 -6.33
CA ASP A 101 -13.79 -4.80 -7.02
C ASP A 101 -12.84 -6.00 -7.22
N LEU A 102 -11.61 -5.77 -7.67
CA LEU A 102 -10.60 -6.82 -7.77
C LEU A 102 -10.23 -7.43 -6.41
N ALA A 103 -10.15 -6.62 -5.36
CA ALA A 103 -9.82 -7.10 -4.02
C ALA A 103 -10.87 -8.09 -3.47
N GLU A 104 -12.15 -7.86 -3.76
CA GLU A 104 -13.24 -8.78 -3.39
C GLU A 104 -13.07 -10.15 -4.08
N GLU A 105 -12.58 -10.17 -5.34
CA GLU A 105 -12.33 -11.40 -6.09
C GLU A 105 -11.05 -12.13 -5.66
N ILE A 106 -9.97 -11.37 -5.38
CA ILE A 106 -8.66 -11.90 -5.01
C ILE A 106 -8.67 -12.48 -3.60
N GLY A 107 -9.40 -11.86 -2.67
CA GLY A 107 -9.55 -12.33 -1.30
C GLY A 107 -8.32 -12.17 -0.42
N LEU A 108 -7.33 -11.36 -0.79
CA LEU A 108 -6.21 -11.00 0.06
C LEU A 108 -6.58 -9.87 1.03
N PRO A 109 -5.93 -9.75 2.20
CA PRO A 109 -6.03 -8.55 3.03
C PRO A 109 -5.53 -7.33 2.27
N LEU A 110 -6.07 -6.14 2.61
CA LEU A 110 -5.73 -4.90 1.93
C LEU A 110 -4.52 -4.19 2.55
N PHE A 111 -3.70 -3.59 1.71
CA PHE A 111 -2.68 -2.63 2.09
C PHE A 111 -3.11 -1.25 1.57
N LEU A 112 -3.51 -0.35 2.48
CA LEU A 112 -4.34 0.81 2.17
C LEU A 112 -3.61 2.12 2.45
N HIS A 113 -3.74 3.07 1.52
CA HIS A 113 -3.27 4.44 1.62
C HIS A 113 -4.45 5.40 1.80
N SER A 114 -4.40 6.26 2.81
CA SER A 114 -5.36 7.34 2.99
C SER A 114 -4.65 8.61 3.46
N ARG A 115 -4.65 9.65 2.63
CA ARG A 115 -4.07 10.95 2.97
C ARG A 115 -4.99 12.08 2.57
N ALA A 116 -5.39 12.91 3.56
CA ALA A 116 -6.31 14.04 3.38
C ALA A 116 -7.62 13.67 2.65
N ALA A 117 -8.07 12.41 2.74
CA ALA A 117 -9.16 11.85 1.95
C ALA A 117 -10.17 11.03 2.78
N ALA A 118 -10.15 11.14 4.11
CA ALA A 118 -10.86 10.26 5.03
C ALA A 118 -12.34 10.03 4.67
N ALA A 119 -13.10 11.09 4.38
CA ALA A 119 -14.52 10.96 4.08
C ALA A 119 -14.77 10.07 2.84
N ASP A 120 -14.17 10.41 1.70
CA ASP A 120 -14.32 9.64 0.47
C ASP A 120 -13.76 8.21 0.63
N PHE A 121 -12.65 8.07 1.35
CA PHE A 121 -12.03 6.77 1.62
C PHE A 121 -12.95 5.86 2.43
N GLU A 122 -13.52 6.37 3.51
CA GLU A 122 -14.46 5.64 4.38
C GLU A 122 -15.76 5.32 3.62
N ASP A 123 -16.33 6.28 2.91
CA ASP A 123 -17.57 6.10 2.11
C ASP A 123 -17.42 5.02 1.04
N MET A 124 -16.22 4.87 0.45
CA MET A 124 -15.96 3.86 -0.57
C MET A 124 -15.62 2.49 0.00
N LEU A 125 -14.88 2.44 1.10
CA LEU A 125 -14.33 1.21 1.67
C LEU A 125 -15.31 0.52 2.62
N PHE A 126 -15.91 1.25 3.57
CA PHE A 126 -16.68 0.64 4.67
C PHE A 126 -17.86 -0.23 4.21
N PRO A 127 -18.65 0.17 3.17
CA PRO A 127 -19.71 -0.69 2.67
C PRO A 127 -19.22 -2.02 2.06
N ARG A 128 -17.93 -2.09 1.71
CA ARG A 128 -17.31 -3.26 1.08
C ARG A 128 -16.62 -4.21 2.08
N LEU A 129 -16.27 -3.72 3.28
CA LEU A 129 -15.55 -4.50 4.30
C LEU A 129 -16.16 -5.88 4.59
N PRO A 130 -17.50 -6.07 4.60
CA PRO A 130 -18.07 -7.40 4.81
C PRO A 130 -17.71 -8.45 3.73
N ARG A 131 -17.22 -8.01 2.56
CA ARG A 131 -16.80 -8.87 1.44
C ARG A 131 -15.29 -8.91 1.26
N LEU A 132 -14.54 -8.19 2.10
CA LEU A 132 -13.09 -8.06 2.06
C LEU A 132 -12.46 -8.77 3.26
N ASN A 133 -11.22 -9.18 3.14
CA ASN A 133 -10.47 -9.84 4.21
C ASN A 133 -9.76 -8.86 5.16
N GLY A 134 -10.40 -7.73 5.48
CA GLY A 134 -9.83 -6.71 6.32
C GLY A 134 -8.66 -6.00 5.64
N GLY A 135 -7.82 -5.34 6.42
CA GLY A 135 -6.66 -4.63 5.89
C GLY A 135 -5.96 -3.74 6.90
N LEU A 136 -4.89 -3.15 6.42
CA LEU A 136 -4.04 -2.22 7.13
C LEU A 136 -4.07 -0.85 6.44
N VAL A 137 -4.43 0.20 7.17
CA VAL A 137 -4.18 1.58 6.73
C VAL A 137 -2.77 1.95 7.16
N HIS A 138 -1.85 2.00 6.18
CA HIS A 138 -0.44 2.18 6.45
C HIS A 138 -0.05 3.66 6.59
N SER A 139 1.09 3.90 7.27
CA SER A 139 1.71 5.24 7.39
C SER A 139 0.72 6.33 7.87
N PHE A 140 -0.09 5.98 8.86
CA PHE A 140 -1.23 6.80 9.29
C PHE A 140 -0.77 8.11 9.92
N THR A 141 -1.34 9.22 9.44
CA THR A 141 -1.10 10.57 9.93
C THR A 141 -2.40 11.38 10.10
N GLY A 142 -3.55 10.70 10.10
CA GLY A 142 -4.85 11.31 10.29
C GLY A 142 -5.17 11.68 11.74
N THR A 143 -6.41 12.01 12.02
CA THR A 143 -6.89 12.42 13.34
C THR A 143 -7.26 11.22 14.23
N VAL A 144 -7.42 11.48 15.53
CA VAL A 144 -7.91 10.48 16.51
C VAL A 144 -9.27 9.92 16.07
N ASP A 145 -10.18 10.77 15.59
CA ASP A 145 -11.53 10.33 15.21
C ASP A 145 -11.50 9.48 13.95
N GLU A 146 -10.66 9.80 12.96
CA GLU A 146 -10.41 8.93 11.79
C GLU A 146 -9.87 7.58 12.23
N MET A 147 -8.83 7.56 13.07
CA MET A 147 -8.24 6.33 13.60
C MET A 147 -9.30 5.46 14.30
N ARG A 148 -10.14 6.07 15.17
CA ARG A 148 -11.20 5.33 15.88
C ARG A 148 -12.21 4.71 14.93
N ARG A 149 -12.62 5.41 13.85
CA ARG A 149 -13.55 4.86 12.85
C ARG A 149 -12.92 3.69 12.10
N LEU A 150 -11.66 3.80 11.68
CA LEU A 150 -10.93 2.71 11.01
C LEU A 150 -10.81 1.47 11.90
N VAL A 151 -10.39 1.66 13.14
CA VAL A 151 -10.28 0.57 14.13
C VAL A 151 -11.64 -0.07 14.43
N SER A 152 -12.70 0.75 14.60
CA SER A 152 -14.06 0.26 14.82
C SER A 152 -14.61 -0.51 13.62
N ALA A 153 -14.17 -0.18 12.42
CA ALA A 153 -14.47 -0.92 11.19
C ALA A 153 -13.65 -2.23 11.04
N GLY A 154 -12.79 -2.55 12.01
CA GLY A 154 -12.01 -3.79 12.04
C GLY A 154 -10.64 -3.71 11.37
N LEU A 155 -10.23 -2.53 10.89
CA LEU A 155 -8.93 -2.32 10.23
C LEU A 155 -7.79 -2.22 11.24
N TYR A 156 -6.59 -2.55 10.76
CA TYR A 156 -5.33 -2.23 11.43
C TYR A 156 -4.83 -0.85 10.99
N VAL A 157 -4.02 -0.24 11.83
CA VAL A 157 -3.38 1.05 11.55
C VAL A 157 -1.89 0.90 11.82
N SER A 158 -1.04 1.30 10.88
CA SER A 158 0.39 1.32 11.12
C SER A 158 0.95 2.73 11.26
N VAL A 159 2.05 2.79 11.98
CA VAL A 159 2.78 4.01 12.25
C VAL A 159 4.26 3.85 11.90
N ASN A 160 4.85 4.94 11.42
CA ASN A 160 6.26 5.06 11.12
C ASN A 160 6.81 6.41 11.60
N GLY A 161 8.01 6.78 11.19
CA GLY A 161 8.61 8.05 11.57
C GLY A 161 7.78 9.29 11.21
N CYS A 162 6.92 9.23 10.18
CA CYS A 162 6.03 10.33 9.82
C CYS A 162 4.89 10.49 10.83
N SER A 163 4.39 9.39 11.38
CA SER A 163 3.33 9.36 12.40
C SER A 163 3.79 9.81 13.79
N LEU A 164 5.08 10.13 13.96
CA LEU A 164 5.69 10.47 15.25
C LEU A 164 6.28 11.89 15.28
N LYS A 165 5.97 12.74 14.28
CA LYS A 165 6.64 14.04 14.10
C LYS A 165 6.06 15.18 14.94
N THR A 166 4.77 15.14 15.23
CA THR A 166 4.10 16.23 15.95
C THR A 166 3.39 15.71 17.21
N GLU A 167 3.07 16.58 18.17
CA GLU A 167 2.32 16.17 19.37
C GLU A 167 0.92 15.65 19.00
N GLU A 168 0.27 16.23 17.98
CA GLU A 168 -1.01 15.76 17.48
C GLU A 168 -0.90 14.32 16.98
N ASN A 169 0.13 14.02 16.20
CA ASN A 169 0.41 12.66 15.73
C ASN A 169 0.69 11.70 16.90
N LEU A 170 1.51 12.11 17.87
CA LEU A 170 1.80 11.30 19.04
C LEU A 170 0.55 11.02 19.87
N GLU A 171 -0.36 11.99 19.99
CA GLU A 171 -1.64 11.79 20.68
C GLU A 171 -2.50 10.73 19.98
N VAL A 172 -2.52 10.72 18.63
CA VAL A 172 -3.20 9.67 17.87
C VAL A 172 -2.58 8.31 18.18
N VAL A 173 -1.25 8.20 18.10
CA VAL A 173 -0.54 6.93 18.31
C VAL A 173 -0.78 6.37 19.71
N ARG A 174 -0.81 7.21 20.76
CA ARG A 174 -1.11 6.79 22.14
C ARG A 174 -2.50 6.17 22.30
N GLN A 175 -3.42 6.47 21.40
CA GLN A 175 -4.81 6.00 21.46
C GLN A 175 -5.10 4.82 20.53
N ILE A 176 -4.15 4.39 19.69
CA ILE A 176 -4.33 3.19 18.88
C ILE A 176 -4.31 1.97 19.80
N PRO A 177 -5.34 1.10 19.78
CA PRO A 177 -5.32 -0.16 20.52
C PRO A 177 -4.15 -1.03 20.06
N LEU A 178 -3.39 -1.60 21.00
CA LEU A 178 -2.18 -2.37 20.68
C LEU A 178 -2.46 -3.56 19.75
N GLU A 179 -3.64 -4.18 19.89
CA GLU A 179 -4.09 -5.28 19.04
C GLU A 179 -4.45 -4.84 17.61
N ARG A 180 -4.45 -3.53 17.33
CA ARG A 180 -4.73 -2.93 16.02
C ARG A 180 -3.56 -2.11 15.49
N LEU A 181 -2.47 -2.02 16.26
CA LEU A 181 -1.28 -1.25 15.90
C LEU A 181 -0.27 -2.14 15.16
N MET A 182 0.27 -1.63 14.06
CA MET A 182 1.45 -2.17 13.39
C MET A 182 2.56 -1.12 13.30
N LEU A 183 3.80 -1.58 13.28
CA LEU A 183 4.97 -0.72 13.10
C LEU A 183 5.60 -1.00 11.74
N GLU A 184 6.00 0.05 11.06
CA GLU A 184 6.64 -0.05 9.76
C GLU A 184 7.72 1.00 9.55
N THR A 185 8.47 0.82 8.47
CA THR A 185 9.37 1.83 7.92
C THR A 185 8.91 2.16 6.50
N ASP A 186 8.71 3.45 6.22
CA ASP A 186 8.38 3.94 4.88
C ASP A 186 9.63 4.57 4.27
N VAL A 187 10.35 3.80 3.44
CA VAL A 187 11.58 4.25 2.79
C VAL A 187 11.23 4.78 1.40
N HIS A 188 11.12 6.09 1.29
CA HIS A 188 10.94 6.72 -0.02
C HIS A 188 12.28 6.71 -0.79
N PRO A 189 12.30 6.34 -2.09
CA PRO A 189 13.54 6.30 -2.90
C PRO A 189 14.37 7.59 -2.89
N LEU A 190 13.70 8.75 -2.71
CA LEU A 190 14.36 10.07 -2.61
C LEU A 190 15.04 10.34 -1.27
N SER A 191 14.84 9.50 -0.27
CA SER A 191 15.49 9.60 1.05
C SER A 191 16.77 8.76 1.17
N LEU A 192 17.06 7.95 0.17
CA LEU A 192 18.31 7.22 0.13
C LEU A 192 19.45 8.16 -0.30
N PRO A 193 20.59 8.17 0.41
CA PRO A 193 21.76 8.87 -0.09
C PRO A 193 22.17 8.29 -1.45
N PRO A 194 22.72 9.10 -2.37
CA PRO A 194 23.24 8.57 -3.62
C PRO A 194 24.25 7.46 -3.34
N PRO A 195 24.31 6.42 -4.20
CA PRO A 195 25.29 5.37 -4.06
C PRO A 195 26.71 6.00 -4.05
N PRO A 196 27.65 5.47 -3.28
CA PRO A 196 29.01 5.98 -3.26
C PRO A 196 29.56 5.99 -4.67
N SER A 197 30.13 7.11 -5.07
CA SER A 197 30.76 7.26 -6.39
C SER A 197 31.85 6.19 -6.53
N THR A 198 31.73 5.35 -7.54
CA THR A 198 32.79 4.43 -7.95
C THR A 198 33.85 5.22 -8.74
N GLU A 199 34.49 6.21 -8.10
CA GLU A 199 35.67 6.83 -8.65
C GLU A 199 36.91 6.23 -7.95
N GLY A 200 37.71 5.53 -8.70
CA GLY A 200 39.13 5.38 -8.49
C GLY A 200 39.62 4.00 -8.02
N SER A 201 39.91 3.14 -8.93
CA SER A 201 41.14 2.34 -8.92
C SER A 201 41.65 2.13 -10.33
#